data_beed516a64f1d4d8bc7d9afc7a20b633
#
_entry.id   beed516a64f1d4d8bc7d9afc7a20b633
#
_cell.length_a   1.000
_cell.length_b   1.000
_cell.length_c   1.000
_cell.angle_alpha   90.00
_cell.angle_beta   90.00
_cell.angle_gamma   90.00
#
_symmetry.space_group_name_H-M   'P 1'
#
loop_
_entity.id
_entity.type
_entity.pdbx_description
1 polymer ?
#
loop_
_entity_poly.entity_id
_entity_poly.type
_entity_poly.pdbx_seq_one_letter_code
_entity_poly.pdbx_strand_id
1 'polypeptide(L)'
;MKEILFRIDDIGASTKHFNQHGKKWFYIRGKKVFYFPFANLWFFKKIWPFKKWAMYDELTLSEWKEIMSVFKAHHIVPIIAVTASWVEADSSMTPFPEKFPEEASFLKEAFLNNDIVIANHGLTHCVVGKHMPLFFGSNRAFHREFLPSLDESIHRAHILKSQEILEAFFEKPIEILVPPGNLWSEKTYRALKGTHVKKIMCSTYMADSDKPMDDIEFIPDGEGVLAFHDRELKLYGKEWLIDKMKEFNLK
;
A
#
# COMPACT_ATOMS: atom_id res chain seq x y z
N MET A 1 -25.63 -2.90 -12.11
CA MET A 1 -24.28 -3.46 -11.86
C MET A 1 -23.81 -2.91 -10.53
N LYS A 2 -23.20 -3.71 -9.63
CA LYS A 2 -22.53 -3.15 -8.45
C LYS A 2 -21.37 -2.28 -8.93
N GLU A 3 -21.25 -1.10 -8.38
CA GLU A 3 -20.10 -0.23 -8.63
C GLU A 3 -18.84 -0.90 -8.09
N ILE A 4 -17.80 -1.01 -8.91
CA ILE A 4 -16.53 -1.61 -8.52
C ILE A 4 -15.56 -0.48 -8.16
N LEU A 5 -15.09 -0.48 -6.93
CA LEU A 5 -14.05 0.43 -6.46
C LEU A 5 -12.67 -0.11 -6.85
N PHE A 6 -11.85 0.72 -7.47
CA PHE A 6 -10.45 0.42 -7.76
C PHE A 6 -9.56 1.07 -6.71
N ARG A 7 -8.65 0.31 -6.11
CA ARG A 7 -7.71 0.83 -5.12
C ARG A 7 -6.28 0.44 -5.47
N ILE A 8 -5.40 1.43 -5.50
CA ILE A 8 -3.97 1.27 -5.73
C ILE A 8 -3.24 1.52 -4.42
N ASP A 9 -2.54 0.50 -3.92
CA ASP A 9 -1.81 0.53 -2.65
C ASP A 9 -0.31 0.79 -2.87
N ASP A 10 0.42 1.06 -1.77
CA ASP A 10 1.88 1.21 -1.67
C ASP A 10 2.47 2.50 -2.29
N ILE A 11 1.68 3.49 -2.69
CA ILE A 11 2.21 4.76 -3.20
C ILE A 11 3.06 5.46 -2.12
N GLY A 12 4.30 5.83 -2.46
CA GLY A 12 5.25 6.44 -1.51
C GLY A 12 5.82 5.48 -0.46
N ALA A 13 5.53 4.18 -0.53
CA ALA A 13 6.01 3.21 0.43
C ALA A 13 7.45 2.76 0.13
N SER A 14 8.41 3.11 0.99
CA SER A 14 9.82 2.73 0.86
C SER A 14 10.07 1.21 0.97
N THR A 15 9.11 0.47 1.52
CA THR A 15 9.16 -1.00 1.60
C THR A 15 9.36 -1.68 0.25
N LYS A 16 8.98 -1.05 -0.86
CA LYS A 16 9.26 -1.53 -2.22
C LYS A 16 10.77 -1.65 -2.52
N HIS A 17 11.62 -0.85 -1.85
CA HIS A 17 13.07 -0.93 -1.93
C HIS A 17 13.69 -1.97 -1.00
N PHE A 18 13.00 -2.35 0.08
CA PHE A 18 13.52 -3.28 1.07
C PHE A 18 12.85 -4.65 1.01
N ASN A 19 11.61 -4.72 0.53
CA ASN A 19 10.79 -5.93 0.54
C ASN A 19 10.97 -6.74 -0.74
N GLN A 20 12.01 -7.56 -0.77
CA GLN A 20 12.20 -8.52 -1.85
C GLN A 20 11.53 -9.84 -1.52
N HIS A 21 10.75 -10.37 -2.45
CA HIS A 21 10.12 -11.66 -2.29
C HIS A 21 10.86 -12.78 -3.02
N GLY A 22 11.19 -13.85 -2.27
CA GLY A 22 11.65 -15.11 -2.83
C GLY A 22 10.46 -16.03 -3.20
N LYS A 23 10.63 -16.85 -4.22
CA LYS A 23 9.70 -17.93 -4.54
C LYS A 23 9.79 -19.00 -3.46
N LYS A 24 8.68 -19.56 -3.01
CA LYS A 24 8.64 -20.67 -2.07
C LYS A 24 8.77 -22.04 -2.76
N TRP A 25 8.54 -22.07 -4.06
CA TRP A 25 8.61 -23.27 -4.90
C TRP A 25 8.88 -22.89 -6.36
N PHE A 26 9.39 -23.84 -7.09
CA PHE A 26 9.49 -23.78 -8.55
C PHE A 26 9.16 -25.15 -9.15
N TYR A 27 8.98 -25.19 -10.46
CA TYR A 27 8.68 -26.43 -11.14
C TYR A 27 9.93 -26.97 -11.84
N ILE A 28 10.25 -28.26 -11.59
CA ILE A 28 11.25 -29.01 -12.34
C ILE A 28 10.52 -30.15 -13.05
N ARG A 29 10.58 -30.18 -14.39
CA ARG A 29 9.91 -31.20 -15.22
C ARG A 29 8.44 -31.39 -14.81
N GLY A 30 7.71 -30.31 -14.58
CA GLY A 30 6.30 -30.32 -14.20
C GLY A 30 6.02 -30.67 -12.73
N LYS A 31 7.00 -31.07 -11.94
CA LYS A 31 6.84 -31.33 -10.51
C LYS A 31 7.13 -30.11 -9.67
N LYS A 32 6.24 -29.84 -8.72
CA LYS A 32 6.41 -28.74 -7.74
C LYS A 32 7.46 -29.13 -6.72
N VAL A 33 8.57 -28.41 -6.73
CA VAL A 33 9.68 -28.59 -5.80
C VAL A 33 9.66 -27.45 -4.80
N PHE A 34 9.46 -27.77 -3.52
CA PHE A 34 9.71 -26.83 -2.45
C PHE A 34 11.22 -26.67 -2.34
N TYR A 35 11.64 -25.45 -2.49
CA TYR A 35 13.04 -25.22 -2.33
C TYR A 35 13.34 -24.61 -0.98
N PHE A 36 14.43 -24.96 -0.55
CA PHE A 36 15.35 -24.49 0.45
C PHE A 36 14.73 -23.59 1.52
N PRO A 37 14.82 -23.94 2.81
CA PRO A 37 14.45 -23.08 3.92
C PRO A 37 15.19 -21.74 3.89
N PHE A 38 16.28 -21.63 3.16
CA PHE A 38 17.10 -20.44 2.98
C PHE A 38 16.65 -19.48 1.88
N ALA A 39 15.61 -19.81 1.12
CA ALA A 39 15.09 -18.95 0.04
C ALA A 39 14.61 -17.58 0.56
N ASN A 40 14.29 -17.49 1.83
CA ASN A 40 13.96 -16.23 2.48
C ASN A 40 15.18 -15.42 2.93
N LEU A 41 16.39 -15.95 2.83
CA LEU A 41 17.58 -15.16 3.06
C LEU A 41 17.67 -14.05 2.03
N TRP A 42 18.02 -12.86 2.52
CA TRP A 42 18.11 -11.65 1.68
C TRP A 42 18.92 -11.86 0.40
N PHE A 43 20.04 -12.58 0.47
CA PHE A 43 20.88 -12.88 -0.67
C PHE A 43 20.15 -13.68 -1.76
N PHE A 44 19.47 -14.78 -1.39
CA PHE A 44 18.78 -15.64 -2.37
C PHE A 44 17.58 -14.95 -3.02
N LYS A 45 16.94 -14.02 -2.33
CA LYS A 45 15.83 -13.25 -2.92
C LYS A 45 16.25 -12.39 -4.11
N LYS A 46 17.54 -12.13 -4.29
CA LYS A 46 18.09 -11.36 -5.40
C LYS A 46 18.40 -12.19 -6.64
N ILE A 47 18.53 -13.52 -6.51
CA ILE A 47 19.07 -14.42 -7.53
C ILE A 47 17.93 -15.18 -8.22
N TRP A 48 17.95 -15.22 -9.55
CA TRP A 48 17.14 -16.16 -10.30
C TRP A 48 17.65 -17.61 -10.06
N PRO A 49 16.79 -18.64 -9.87
CA PRO A 49 15.32 -18.66 -10.00
C PRO A 49 14.54 -18.36 -8.71
N PHE A 50 15.20 -17.98 -7.64
CA PHE A 50 14.60 -17.82 -6.30
C PHE A 50 13.85 -16.51 -6.12
N LYS A 51 14.20 -15.50 -6.90
CA LYS A 51 13.58 -14.19 -6.92
C LYS A 51 12.13 -14.29 -7.41
N LYS A 52 11.19 -13.77 -6.63
CA LYS A 52 9.79 -13.60 -7.07
C LYS A 52 9.61 -12.24 -7.73
N TRP A 53 9.97 -11.17 -7.03
CA TRP A 53 10.15 -9.83 -7.58
C TRP A 53 11.33 -9.15 -6.91
N ALA A 54 11.89 -8.18 -7.61
CA ALA A 54 12.96 -7.34 -7.09
C ALA A 54 12.40 -6.09 -6.43
N MET A 55 13.30 -5.27 -5.93
CA MET A 55 13.05 -3.86 -5.69
C MET A 55 12.54 -3.21 -6.99
N TYR A 56 11.62 -2.27 -6.83
CA TYR A 56 11.09 -1.46 -7.93
C TYR A 56 10.97 -0.01 -7.45
N ASP A 57 10.96 0.91 -8.41
CA ASP A 57 10.87 2.33 -8.15
C ASP A 57 9.43 2.81 -8.10
N GLU A 58 9.21 4.00 -7.54
CA GLU A 58 7.93 4.69 -7.55
C GLU A 58 7.44 4.89 -9.00
N LEU A 59 6.13 4.99 -9.19
CA LEU A 59 5.54 5.36 -10.47
C LEU A 59 5.94 6.80 -10.82
N THR A 60 6.47 6.98 -12.02
CA THR A 60 6.85 8.29 -12.55
C THR A 60 5.62 9.10 -12.99
N LEU A 61 5.78 10.40 -13.12
CA LEU A 61 4.73 11.28 -13.63
C LEU A 61 4.16 10.82 -15.00
N SER A 62 5.00 10.30 -15.91
CA SER A 62 4.53 9.79 -17.20
C SER A 62 3.68 8.53 -17.06
N GLU A 63 4.09 7.60 -16.19
CA GLU A 63 3.33 6.39 -15.89
C GLU A 63 1.98 6.74 -15.25
N TRP A 64 1.96 7.71 -14.30
CA TRP A 64 0.71 8.21 -13.72
C TRP A 64 -0.24 8.79 -14.76
N LYS A 65 0.25 9.61 -15.70
CA LYS A 65 -0.57 10.16 -16.78
C LYS A 65 -1.19 9.06 -17.65
N GLU A 66 -0.43 8.03 -17.97
CA GLU A 66 -0.94 6.89 -18.74
C GLU A 66 -2.00 6.09 -17.96
N ILE A 67 -1.76 5.78 -16.68
CA ILE A 67 -2.69 5.07 -15.81
C ILE A 67 -3.99 5.86 -15.66
N MET A 68 -3.91 7.16 -15.37
CA MET A 68 -5.09 8.01 -15.21
C MET A 68 -5.87 8.18 -16.51
N SER A 69 -5.20 8.14 -17.68
CA SER A 69 -5.91 8.14 -18.96
C SER A 69 -6.81 6.91 -19.13
N VAL A 70 -6.38 5.75 -18.65
CA VAL A 70 -7.17 4.52 -18.66
C VAL A 70 -8.40 4.66 -17.74
N PHE A 71 -8.22 5.11 -16.50
CA PHE A 71 -9.33 5.30 -15.56
C PHE A 71 -10.36 6.32 -16.11
N LYS A 72 -9.90 7.43 -16.67
CA LYS A 72 -10.78 8.45 -17.29
C LYS A 72 -11.57 7.89 -18.48
N ALA A 73 -10.94 7.09 -19.34
CA ALA A 73 -11.60 6.47 -20.47
C ALA A 73 -12.74 5.52 -20.06
N HIS A 74 -12.66 4.95 -18.86
CA HIS A 74 -13.66 4.06 -18.29
C HIS A 74 -14.59 4.74 -17.26
N HIS A 75 -14.48 6.07 -17.06
CA HIS A 75 -15.26 6.84 -16.09
C HIS A 75 -15.12 6.31 -14.64
N ILE A 76 -13.92 5.86 -14.28
CA ILE A 76 -13.60 5.32 -12.95
C ILE A 76 -12.80 6.35 -12.15
N VAL A 77 -13.21 6.58 -10.91
CA VAL A 77 -12.48 7.37 -9.92
C VAL A 77 -11.75 6.40 -8.98
N PRO A 78 -10.42 6.19 -9.14
CA PRO A 78 -9.71 5.24 -8.31
C PRO A 78 -9.38 5.83 -6.93
N ILE A 79 -9.22 4.94 -5.95
CA ILE A 79 -8.70 5.25 -4.62
C ILE A 79 -7.18 5.02 -4.65
N ILE A 80 -6.43 6.03 -4.26
CA ILE A 80 -4.96 6.00 -4.22
C ILE A 80 -4.52 6.02 -2.76
N ALA A 81 -3.98 4.90 -2.28
CA ALA A 81 -3.50 4.77 -0.91
C ALA A 81 -2.04 5.23 -0.81
N VAL A 82 -1.84 6.41 -0.18
CA VAL A 82 -0.56 7.09 -0.11
C VAL A 82 0.06 6.92 1.27
N THR A 83 1.30 6.42 1.32
CA THR A 83 2.15 6.43 2.51
C THR A 83 2.74 7.83 2.69
N ALA A 84 2.54 8.42 3.87
CA ALA A 84 2.82 9.85 4.08
C ALA A 84 4.31 10.20 4.08
N SER A 85 5.20 9.25 4.40
CA SER A 85 6.65 9.49 4.44
C SER A 85 7.43 8.29 3.92
N TRP A 86 8.42 8.58 3.10
CA TRP A 86 9.43 7.65 2.66
C TRP A 86 10.47 7.43 3.76
N VAL A 87 10.83 6.18 4.05
CA VAL A 87 11.85 5.83 5.04
C VAL A 87 13.13 5.41 4.32
N GLU A 88 14.22 6.08 4.63
CA GLU A 88 15.55 5.75 4.10
C GLU A 88 16.22 4.62 4.90
N ALA A 89 17.32 4.09 4.39
CA ALA A 89 18.06 3.00 5.02
C ALA A 89 18.60 3.34 6.43
N ASP A 90 18.90 4.60 6.67
CA ASP A 90 19.35 5.14 7.97
C ASP A 90 18.23 5.46 8.94
N SER A 91 16.98 5.17 8.55
CA SER A 91 15.74 5.45 9.31
C SER A 91 15.30 6.92 9.30
N SER A 92 15.92 7.78 8.52
CA SER A 92 15.38 9.12 8.28
C SER A 92 14.09 9.04 7.47
N MET A 93 13.21 10.03 7.63
CA MET A 93 11.92 10.08 6.98
C MET A 93 11.78 11.37 6.17
N THR A 94 11.39 11.22 4.91
CA THR A 94 11.09 12.35 4.01
C THR A 94 9.61 12.30 3.66
N PRO A 95 8.83 13.38 3.88
CA PRO A 95 7.43 13.44 3.44
C PRO A 95 7.27 13.11 1.96
N PHE A 96 6.19 12.39 1.63
CA PHE A 96 5.91 11.99 0.24
C PHE A 96 5.96 13.16 -0.76
N PRO A 97 5.39 14.34 -0.46
CA PRO A 97 5.46 15.47 -1.39
C PRO A 97 6.85 16.06 -1.60
N GLU A 98 7.74 15.88 -0.62
CA GLU A 98 9.14 16.34 -0.72
C GLU A 98 10.00 15.32 -1.47
N LYS A 99 9.70 14.02 -1.29
CA LYS A 99 10.43 12.92 -1.95
C LYS A 99 10.09 12.80 -3.43
N PHE A 100 8.82 13.00 -3.79
CA PHE A 100 8.26 12.82 -5.12
C PHE A 100 7.41 14.05 -5.53
N PRO A 101 8.02 15.24 -5.70
CA PRO A 101 7.27 16.50 -5.83
C PRO A 101 6.42 16.57 -7.10
N GLU A 102 6.86 15.99 -8.22
CA GLU A 102 6.11 16.03 -9.48
C GLU A 102 4.90 15.09 -9.44
N GLU A 103 5.09 13.87 -8.94
CA GLU A 103 4.04 12.87 -8.77
C GLU A 103 3.01 13.33 -7.74
N ALA A 104 3.47 13.86 -6.61
CA ALA A 104 2.60 14.40 -5.57
C ALA A 104 1.75 15.56 -6.08
N SER A 105 2.35 16.51 -6.82
CA SER A 105 1.63 17.63 -7.41
C SER A 105 0.56 17.17 -8.40
N PHE A 106 0.86 16.17 -9.23
CA PHE A 106 -0.09 15.57 -10.15
C PHE A 106 -1.26 14.91 -9.42
N LEU A 107 -0.98 14.13 -8.37
CA LEU A 107 -2.02 13.49 -7.55
C LEU A 107 -2.87 14.53 -6.81
N LYS A 108 -2.25 15.63 -6.33
CA LYS A 108 -2.99 16.73 -5.71
C LYS A 108 -3.98 17.37 -6.68
N GLU A 109 -3.54 17.69 -7.90
CA GLU A 109 -4.41 18.25 -8.93
C GLU A 109 -5.58 17.30 -9.23
N ALA A 110 -5.29 16.01 -9.45
CA ALA A 110 -6.32 15.01 -9.71
C ALA A 110 -7.32 14.88 -8.55
N PHE A 111 -6.85 14.94 -7.29
CA PHE A 111 -7.71 14.88 -6.11
C PHE A 111 -8.60 16.12 -5.95
N LEU A 112 -8.05 17.31 -6.18
CA LEU A 112 -8.82 18.57 -6.14
C LEU A 112 -9.91 18.59 -7.21
N ASN A 113 -9.64 18.01 -8.38
CA ASN A 113 -10.58 17.86 -9.49
C ASN A 113 -11.59 16.70 -9.29
N ASN A 114 -11.49 15.94 -8.21
CA ASN A 114 -12.26 14.70 -7.93
C ASN A 114 -12.07 13.60 -8.99
N ASP A 115 -10.95 13.58 -9.69
CA ASP A 115 -10.54 12.50 -10.60
C ASP A 115 -10.05 11.25 -9.85
N ILE A 116 -9.64 11.41 -8.58
CA ILE A 116 -9.21 10.36 -7.66
C ILE A 116 -9.73 10.61 -6.25
N VAL A 117 -9.69 9.56 -5.42
CA VAL A 117 -9.83 9.65 -3.95
C VAL A 117 -8.49 9.32 -3.32
N ILE A 118 -8.02 10.13 -2.37
CA ILE A 118 -6.81 9.82 -1.59
C ILE A 118 -7.20 9.07 -0.31
N ALA A 119 -6.47 8.00 -0.02
CA ALA A 119 -6.53 7.27 1.24
C ALA A 119 -5.18 7.32 1.97
N ASN A 120 -5.22 7.38 3.29
CA ASN A 120 -4.03 7.29 4.14
C ASN A 120 -3.55 5.84 4.20
N HIS A 121 -2.31 5.58 3.77
CA HIS A 121 -1.67 4.27 3.82
C HIS A 121 -0.58 4.19 4.91
N GLY A 122 -0.82 4.86 6.03
CA GLY A 122 0.12 4.97 7.15
C GLY A 122 1.18 6.06 6.95
N LEU A 123 2.01 6.22 7.98
CA LEU A 123 3.12 7.18 7.96
C LEU A 123 4.33 6.63 7.19
N THR A 124 4.66 5.37 7.41
CA THR A 124 5.94 4.78 6.98
C THR A 124 5.80 3.43 6.27
N HIS A 125 4.62 2.83 6.29
CA HIS A 125 4.36 1.47 5.81
C HIS A 125 5.20 0.38 6.49
N CYS A 126 6.05 0.71 7.47
CA CYS A 126 6.97 -0.22 8.13
C CYS A 126 7.23 0.17 9.58
N VAL A 127 7.86 -0.72 10.34
CA VAL A 127 8.44 -0.40 11.65
C VAL A 127 9.83 0.18 11.44
N VAL A 128 9.95 1.49 11.60
CA VAL A 128 11.21 2.23 11.45
C VAL A 128 12.27 1.65 12.37
N GLY A 129 13.50 1.49 11.86
CA GLY A 129 14.61 0.84 12.58
C GLY A 129 14.63 -0.70 12.49
N LYS A 130 13.52 -1.34 12.05
CA LYS A 130 13.44 -2.79 11.80
C LYS A 130 13.09 -3.14 10.35
N HIS A 131 12.98 -2.15 9.49
CA HIS A 131 12.52 -2.30 8.11
C HIS A 131 13.60 -2.86 7.16
N MET A 132 14.87 -2.71 7.51
CA MET A 132 15.97 -3.18 6.67
C MET A 132 16.01 -4.70 6.57
N PRO A 133 16.37 -5.25 5.40
CA PRO A 133 16.49 -6.69 5.21
C PRO A 133 17.50 -7.31 6.17
N LEU A 134 17.12 -8.41 6.82
CA LEU A 134 18.04 -9.19 7.64
C LEU A 134 18.85 -10.14 6.76
N PHE A 135 20.13 -10.32 7.08
CA PHE A 135 20.99 -11.28 6.37
C PHE A 135 20.49 -12.72 6.58
N PHE A 136 20.17 -13.06 7.82
CA PHE A 136 19.57 -14.34 8.20
C PHE A 136 18.13 -14.11 8.67
N GLY A 137 17.17 -14.70 8.00
CA GLY A 137 15.78 -14.61 8.37
C GLY A 137 14.96 -13.62 7.54
N SER A 138 13.77 -13.30 8.01
CA SER A 138 12.83 -12.43 7.34
C SER A 138 12.38 -11.32 8.27
N ASN A 139 12.48 -10.09 7.81
CA ASN A 139 11.90 -8.93 8.48
C ASN A 139 10.50 -8.57 7.95
N ARG A 140 9.85 -9.50 7.24
CA ARG A 140 8.55 -9.24 6.57
C ARG A 140 7.46 -8.73 7.51
N ALA A 141 7.46 -9.14 8.77
CA ALA A 141 6.52 -8.64 9.76
C ALA A 141 6.68 -7.12 9.96
N PHE A 142 7.91 -6.62 9.90
CA PHE A 142 8.22 -5.21 10.10
C PHE A 142 7.98 -4.31 8.88
N HIS A 143 7.50 -4.89 7.77
CA HIS A 143 6.95 -4.13 6.64
C HIS A 143 5.46 -3.81 6.83
N ARG A 144 4.92 -4.04 8.02
CA ARG A 144 3.58 -3.69 8.45
C ARG A 144 3.69 -2.72 9.61
N GLU A 145 3.12 -1.56 9.44
CA GLU A 145 3.28 -0.46 10.39
C GLU A 145 2.50 -0.69 11.69
N PHE A 146 1.25 -1.15 11.59
CA PHE A 146 0.33 -1.27 12.72
C PHE A 146 0.35 -2.68 13.34
N LEU A 147 1.52 -3.13 13.78
CA LEU A 147 1.63 -4.42 14.46
C LEU A 147 0.90 -4.37 15.82
N PRO A 148 0.06 -5.37 16.17
CA PRO A 148 -0.63 -5.41 17.46
C PRO A 148 0.31 -5.41 18.68
N SER A 149 1.58 -5.83 18.48
CA SER A 149 2.61 -5.83 19.53
C SER A 149 3.20 -4.46 19.84
N LEU A 150 2.94 -3.45 19.00
CA LEU A 150 3.36 -2.07 19.26
C LEU A 150 2.41 -1.40 20.26
N ASP A 151 2.91 -0.39 20.96
CA ASP A 151 2.09 0.42 21.85
C ASP A 151 1.08 1.28 21.09
N GLU A 152 -0.08 1.51 21.68
CA GLU A 152 -1.13 2.34 21.09
C GLU A 152 -0.66 3.77 20.80
N SER A 153 0.24 4.30 21.63
CA SER A 153 0.85 5.62 21.43
C SER A 153 1.62 5.72 20.11
N ILE A 154 2.25 4.62 19.67
CA ILE A 154 2.95 4.55 18.37
C ILE A 154 1.93 4.58 17.23
N HIS A 155 0.87 3.76 17.32
CA HIS A 155 -0.20 3.78 16.32
C HIS A 155 -0.78 5.18 16.19
N ARG A 156 -1.09 5.83 17.34
CA ARG A 156 -1.65 7.18 17.36
C ARG A 156 -0.70 8.22 16.79
N ALA A 157 0.56 8.21 17.17
CA ALA A 157 1.56 9.15 16.64
C ALA A 157 1.70 9.03 15.12
N HIS A 158 1.73 7.80 14.59
CA HIS A 158 1.84 7.54 13.17
C HIS A 158 0.58 7.98 12.41
N ILE A 159 -0.61 7.67 12.93
CA ILE A 159 -1.88 8.08 12.32
C ILE A 159 -2.00 9.61 12.30
N LEU A 160 -1.76 10.28 13.43
CA LEU A 160 -1.88 11.73 13.48
C LEU A 160 -0.88 12.41 12.56
N LYS A 161 0.37 11.92 12.54
CA LYS A 161 1.41 12.52 11.69
C LYS A 161 1.17 12.27 10.21
N SER A 162 0.68 11.08 9.83
CA SER A 162 0.31 10.81 8.44
C SER A 162 -0.86 11.65 7.97
N GLN A 163 -1.90 11.82 8.80
CA GLN A 163 -3.02 12.71 8.49
C GLN A 163 -2.56 14.16 8.33
N GLU A 164 -1.74 14.66 9.27
CA GLU A 164 -1.18 16.01 9.19
C GLU A 164 -0.45 16.26 7.88
N ILE A 165 0.48 15.35 7.48
CA ILE A 165 1.25 15.50 6.25
C ILE A 165 0.35 15.47 5.01
N LEU A 166 -0.53 14.48 4.94
CA LEU A 166 -1.38 14.29 3.76
C LEU A 166 -2.43 15.39 3.64
N GLU A 167 -3.13 15.73 4.72
CA GLU A 167 -4.18 16.76 4.69
C GLU A 167 -3.61 18.17 4.45
N ALA A 168 -2.45 18.48 5.03
CA ALA A 168 -1.77 19.76 4.76
C ALA A 168 -1.37 19.88 3.29
N PHE A 169 -0.88 18.80 2.67
CA PHE A 169 -0.48 18.81 1.28
C PHE A 169 -1.68 18.80 0.32
N PHE A 170 -2.63 17.89 0.51
CA PHE A 170 -3.79 17.71 -0.38
C PHE A 170 -4.91 18.76 -0.16
N GLU A 171 -4.82 19.56 0.90
CA GLU A 171 -5.75 20.67 1.24
C GLU A 171 -7.22 20.21 1.44
N LYS A 172 -7.43 18.94 1.72
CA LYS A 172 -8.74 18.34 2.01
C LYS A 172 -8.60 17.27 3.11
N PRO A 173 -9.66 17.01 3.91
CA PRO A 173 -9.69 15.87 4.82
C PRO A 173 -9.48 14.54 4.09
N ILE A 174 -8.72 13.64 4.71
CA ILE A 174 -8.52 12.26 4.23
C ILE A 174 -9.37 11.34 5.10
N GLU A 175 -10.43 10.79 4.51
CA GLU A 175 -11.47 10.06 5.25
C GLU A 175 -11.31 8.54 5.22
N ILE A 176 -10.33 8.02 4.49
CA ILE A 176 -10.10 6.58 4.32
C ILE A 176 -8.73 6.21 4.87
N LEU A 177 -8.68 5.18 5.72
CA LEU A 177 -7.45 4.48 6.10
C LEU A 177 -7.38 3.14 5.35
N VAL A 178 -6.23 2.87 4.74
CA VAL A 178 -5.86 1.55 4.21
C VAL A 178 -4.67 1.05 5.03
N PRO A 179 -4.85 0.14 5.99
CA PRO A 179 -3.76 -0.30 6.86
C PRO A 179 -2.66 -1.03 6.08
N PRO A 180 -1.37 -0.63 6.20
CA PRO A 180 -0.26 -1.26 5.53
C PRO A 180 -0.18 -2.76 5.76
N GLY A 181 -0.11 -3.52 4.66
CA GLY A 181 -0.05 -4.98 4.68
C GLY A 181 -1.28 -5.65 5.31
N ASN A 182 -2.43 -4.99 5.28
CA ASN A 182 -3.71 -5.49 5.81
C ASN A 182 -3.65 -5.88 7.30
N LEU A 183 -2.79 -5.23 8.08
CA LEU A 183 -2.64 -5.52 9.50
C LEU A 183 -2.95 -4.30 10.34
N TRP A 184 -3.90 -4.44 11.25
CA TRP A 184 -4.34 -3.44 12.21
C TRP A 184 -5.03 -4.13 13.38
N SER A 185 -5.29 -3.40 14.46
CA SER A 185 -5.79 -3.91 15.72
C SER A 185 -6.75 -2.94 16.40
N GLU A 186 -7.34 -3.33 17.51
CA GLU A 186 -8.16 -2.44 18.32
C GLU A 186 -7.40 -1.17 18.76
N LYS A 187 -6.07 -1.27 18.98
CA LYS A 187 -5.21 -0.10 19.25
C LYS A 187 -5.20 0.87 18.07
N THR A 188 -5.15 0.34 16.82
CA THR A 188 -5.21 1.17 15.61
C THR A 188 -6.56 1.88 15.52
N TYR A 189 -7.65 1.15 15.77
CA TYR A 189 -8.98 1.72 15.79
C TYR A 189 -9.12 2.86 16.82
N ARG A 190 -8.69 2.62 18.06
CA ARG A 190 -8.72 3.67 19.10
C ARG A 190 -7.85 4.89 18.74
N ALA A 191 -6.75 4.66 18.03
CA ALA A 191 -5.85 5.71 17.56
C ALA A 191 -6.49 6.64 16.52
N LEU A 192 -7.53 6.21 15.82
CA LEU A 192 -8.27 7.03 14.84
C LEU A 192 -9.17 8.09 15.49
N LYS A 193 -9.44 7.99 16.77
CA LYS A 193 -10.34 8.93 17.46
C LYS A 193 -9.86 10.38 17.30
N GLY A 194 -10.75 11.24 16.82
CA GLY A 194 -10.46 12.66 16.59
C GLY A 194 -9.72 12.96 15.28
N THR A 195 -9.56 11.99 14.37
CA THR A 195 -9.14 12.21 12.99
C THR A 195 -10.35 12.38 12.06
N HIS A 196 -10.11 12.68 10.80
CA HIS A 196 -11.17 12.72 9.77
C HIS A 196 -11.49 11.34 9.16
N VAL A 197 -10.79 10.28 9.58
CA VAL A 197 -11.03 8.94 9.04
C VAL A 197 -12.41 8.44 9.43
N LYS A 198 -13.20 8.05 8.43
CA LYS A 198 -14.56 7.50 8.55
C LYS A 198 -14.66 6.07 8.02
N LYS A 199 -13.66 5.65 7.23
CA LYS A 199 -13.66 4.35 6.56
C LYS A 199 -12.32 3.66 6.71
N ILE A 200 -12.36 2.33 6.89
CA ILE A 200 -11.18 1.47 6.79
C ILE A 200 -11.42 0.51 5.63
N MET A 201 -10.49 0.46 4.68
CA MET A 201 -10.52 -0.48 3.56
C MET A 201 -9.38 -1.46 3.70
N CYS A 202 -9.70 -2.75 3.85
CA CYS A 202 -8.69 -3.76 4.15
C CYS A 202 -9.22 -5.18 3.84
N SER A 203 -8.33 -6.13 3.52
CA SER A 203 -8.70 -7.52 3.29
C SER A 203 -9.09 -8.26 4.58
N THR A 204 -8.68 -7.77 5.74
CA THR A 204 -8.86 -8.44 7.02
C THR A 204 -9.41 -7.46 8.06
N TYR A 205 -10.46 -7.86 8.76
CA TYR A 205 -10.94 -7.14 9.94
C TYR A 205 -9.85 -7.10 11.03
N MET A 206 -10.05 -6.34 12.12
CA MET A 206 -9.04 -6.21 13.18
C MET A 206 -8.45 -7.58 13.59
N ALA A 207 -7.14 -7.61 13.82
CA ALA A 207 -6.42 -8.84 14.14
C ALA A 207 -6.78 -9.41 15.53
N ASP A 208 -7.28 -8.58 16.45
CA ASP A 208 -7.45 -8.90 17.87
C ASP A 208 -8.83 -8.53 18.44
N SER A 209 -9.75 -8.06 17.62
CA SER A 209 -11.12 -7.74 18.03
C SER A 209 -12.10 -7.93 16.89
N ASP A 210 -13.24 -8.51 17.22
CA ASP A 210 -14.44 -8.66 16.38
C ASP A 210 -15.57 -7.71 16.82
N LYS A 211 -15.28 -6.77 17.74
CA LYS A 211 -16.25 -5.76 18.15
C LYS A 211 -16.59 -4.82 17.00
N PRO A 212 -17.86 -4.44 16.86
CA PRO A 212 -18.26 -3.41 15.90
C PRO A 212 -17.53 -2.09 16.15
N MET A 213 -17.27 -1.36 15.08
CA MET A 213 -16.79 0.01 15.13
C MET A 213 -18.00 0.92 14.92
N ASP A 214 -18.38 1.68 15.95
CA ASP A 214 -19.65 2.43 15.94
C ASP A 214 -19.62 3.63 15.00
N ASP A 215 -18.44 4.20 14.74
CA ASP A 215 -18.23 5.46 14.03
C ASP A 215 -17.37 5.34 12.75
N ILE A 216 -16.89 4.12 12.43
CA ILE A 216 -16.03 3.86 11.28
C ILE A 216 -16.58 2.69 10.46
N GLU A 217 -16.81 2.96 9.18
CA GLU A 217 -17.23 1.95 8.21
C GLU A 217 -16.05 1.05 7.83
N PHE A 218 -16.22 -0.27 7.92
CA PHE A 218 -15.28 -1.24 7.40
C PHE A 218 -15.71 -1.73 6.02
N ILE A 219 -14.86 -1.54 5.02
CA ILE A 219 -15.08 -1.98 3.65
C ILE A 219 -14.06 -3.10 3.34
N PRO A 220 -14.50 -4.37 3.29
CA PRO A 220 -13.60 -5.48 3.01
C PRO A 220 -13.16 -5.48 1.55
N ASP A 221 -11.92 -5.88 1.30
CA ASP A 221 -11.47 -6.24 -0.04
C ASP A 221 -12.25 -7.46 -0.53
N GLY A 222 -12.51 -7.56 -1.82
CA GLY A 222 -13.25 -8.67 -2.41
C GLY A 222 -14.43 -8.19 -3.24
N GLU A 223 -15.66 -8.61 -2.92
CA GLU A 223 -16.85 -8.24 -3.69
C GLU A 223 -17.06 -6.72 -3.77
N GLY A 224 -16.76 -6.14 -4.94
CA GLY A 224 -16.91 -4.72 -5.22
C GLY A 224 -15.66 -3.86 -4.97
N VAL A 225 -14.55 -4.44 -4.49
CA VAL A 225 -13.27 -3.73 -4.37
C VAL A 225 -12.17 -4.51 -5.08
N LEU A 226 -11.58 -3.92 -6.11
CA LEU A 226 -10.36 -4.41 -6.76
C LEU A 226 -9.15 -3.66 -6.19
N ALA A 227 -8.52 -4.27 -5.19
CA ALA A 227 -7.30 -3.74 -4.60
C ALA A 227 -6.06 -4.39 -5.23
N PHE A 228 -5.08 -3.57 -5.62
CA PHE A 228 -3.79 -4.00 -6.15
C PHE A 228 -2.71 -2.97 -5.79
N HIS A 229 -1.45 -3.31 -6.03
CA HIS A 229 -0.34 -2.42 -5.67
C HIS A 229 0.19 -1.69 -6.91
N ASP A 230 0.87 -0.58 -6.70
CA ASP A 230 1.62 0.14 -7.74
C ASP A 230 2.63 -0.76 -8.47
N ARG A 231 3.09 -1.80 -7.79
CA ARG A 231 3.98 -2.83 -8.34
C ARG A 231 3.46 -3.46 -9.63
N GLU A 232 2.18 -3.81 -9.68
CA GLU A 232 1.56 -4.40 -10.87
C GLU A 232 1.61 -3.41 -12.04
N LEU A 233 1.34 -2.15 -11.77
CA LEU A 233 1.39 -1.08 -12.76
C LEU A 233 2.84 -0.81 -13.21
N LYS A 234 3.78 -0.76 -12.28
CA LYS A 234 5.20 -0.52 -12.58
C LYS A 234 5.84 -1.64 -13.41
N LEU A 235 5.48 -2.89 -13.14
CA LEU A 235 6.09 -4.05 -13.78
C LEU A 235 5.41 -4.46 -15.10
N TYR A 236 4.12 -4.18 -15.25
CA TYR A 236 3.32 -4.68 -16.38
C TYR A 236 2.62 -3.56 -17.18
N GLY A 237 2.71 -2.31 -16.71
CA GLY A 237 2.16 -1.15 -17.40
C GLY A 237 0.64 -1.07 -17.39
N LYS A 238 0.12 -0.13 -18.20
CA LYS A 238 -1.32 0.13 -18.34
C LYS A 238 -2.10 -1.03 -18.97
N GLU A 239 -1.46 -1.85 -19.78
CA GLU A 239 -2.07 -3.02 -20.43
C GLU A 239 -2.59 -4.01 -19.40
N TRP A 240 -1.85 -4.21 -18.31
CA TRP A 240 -2.30 -5.03 -17.20
C TRP A 240 -3.58 -4.47 -16.56
N LEU A 241 -3.66 -3.15 -16.37
CA LEU A 241 -4.86 -2.49 -15.83
C LEU A 241 -6.07 -2.67 -16.77
N ILE A 242 -5.88 -2.46 -18.07
CA ILE A 242 -6.91 -2.66 -19.08
C ILE A 242 -7.43 -4.11 -19.07
N ASP A 243 -6.54 -5.07 -18.98
CA ASP A 243 -6.94 -6.48 -18.94
C ASP A 243 -7.71 -6.81 -17.65
N LYS A 244 -7.30 -6.23 -16.52
CA LYS A 244 -8.05 -6.35 -15.27
C LYS A 244 -9.45 -5.72 -15.35
N MET A 245 -9.59 -4.57 -15.97
CA MET A 245 -10.90 -3.94 -16.20
C MET A 245 -11.82 -4.82 -17.05
N LYS A 246 -11.29 -5.46 -18.09
CA LYS A 246 -12.04 -6.40 -18.94
C LYS A 246 -12.57 -7.61 -18.16
N GLU A 247 -11.76 -8.16 -17.20
CA GLU A 247 -12.21 -9.27 -16.34
C GLU A 247 -13.47 -8.94 -15.54
N PHE A 248 -13.71 -7.65 -15.25
CA PHE A 248 -14.90 -7.16 -14.56
C PHE A 248 -16.01 -6.65 -15.50
N ASN A 249 -15.92 -6.95 -16.81
CA ASN A 249 -16.87 -6.49 -17.83
C ASN A 249 -17.06 -4.96 -17.89
N LEU A 250 -16.06 -4.21 -17.51
CA LEU A 250 -16.02 -2.77 -17.67
C LEU A 250 -15.59 -2.47 -19.12
N LYS A 251 -16.56 -2.01 -19.92
CA LYS A 251 -16.37 -1.64 -21.33
C LYS A 251 -15.94 -0.18 -21.44
#